data_36cd0625df8abc3eda66ff4a5b02505c
#
_entry.id   36cd0625df8abc3eda66ff4a5b02505c
#
_cell.length_a   1.000
_cell.length_b   1.000
_cell.length_c   1.000
_cell.angle_alpha   90.00
_cell.angle_beta   90.00
_cell.angle_gamma   90.00
#
_symmetry.space_group_name_H-M   'P 1'
#
loop_
_entity.id
_entity.type
_entity.pdbx_description
1 polymer ?
#
loop_
_entity_poly.entity_id
_entity_poly.type
_entity_poly.pdbx_seq_one_letter_code
_entity_poly.pdbx_strand_id
1 'polypeptide(L)'
;MSYLRILGPLICLSACSGPAAPDAALCQDVVTRLCQTASCPGVGSQLAPGLDCEFSLRERTGCGAEDFTFTSPSRERFLDCRALLLRNGTTTERPPGCEDASRFLAECQDVAGFFQEGPR
;
A
#
# COMPACT_ATOMS: atom_id res chain seq x y z
N MET A 1 -19.55 -20.59 -42.49
CA MET A 1 -19.36 -20.29 -42.21
C MET A 1 -19.02 -19.64 -41.35
N SER A 2 -18.71 -19.41 -40.77
CA SER A 2 -18.34 -18.88 -40.10
C SER A 2 -18.23 -18.75 -39.00
N TYR A 3 -18.07 -18.74 -38.36
CA TYR A 3 -18.13 -18.61 -37.44
C TYR A 3 -17.36 -18.55 -36.59
N LEU A 4 -17.02 -18.47 -36.15
CA LEU A 4 -16.45 -18.47 -35.46
C LEU A 4 -16.02 -17.84 -34.75
N ARG A 5 -15.74 -17.51 -34.44
CA ARG A 5 -15.29 -16.90 -34.01
C ARG A 5 -15.33 -16.55 -32.95
N ILE A 6 -15.05 -16.28 -32.24
CA ILE A 6 -15.32 -15.90 -31.39
C ILE A 6 -14.85 -16.12 -30.25
N LEU A 7 -14.52 -16.22 -29.75
CA LEU A 7 -14.09 -16.61 -28.83
C LEU A 7 -13.09 -16.01 -28.15
N GLY A 8 -12.25 -15.79 -28.08
CA GLY A 8 -11.14 -15.31 -27.46
C GLY A 8 -11.24 -14.32 -26.38
N PRO A 9 -12.02 -13.40 -26.53
CA PRO A 9 -12.08 -12.28 -25.65
C PRO A 9 -12.28 -12.59 -24.21
N LEU A 10 -12.89 -13.64 -23.95
CA LEU A 10 -13.23 -13.93 -22.64
C LEU A 10 -12.09 -14.06 -21.72
N ILE A 11 -11.02 -14.47 -22.23
CA ILE A 11 -9.90 -14.71 -21.44
C ILE A 11 -9.37 -13.53 -20.72
N CYS A 12 -9.39 -12.42 -21.35
CA CYS A 12 -8.86 -11.24 -20.76
C CYS A 12 -9.53 -10.88 -19.49
N LEU A 13 -10.78 -11.12 -19.41
CA LEU A 13 -11.52 -10.77 -18.25
C LEU A 13 -11.05 -11.48 -17.04
N SER A 14 -10.72 -12.73 -17.17
CA SER A 14 -10.27 -13.49 -16.05
C SER A 14 -9.00 -12.90 -15.52
N ALA A 15 -8.14 -12.52 -16.39
CA ALA A 15 -6.88 -11.97 -15.97
C ALA A 15 -7.07 -10.68 -15.24
N CYS A 16 -7.98 -9.87 -15.70
CA CYS A 16 -8.19 -8.59 -15.07
C CYS A 16 -8.76 -8.68 -13.68
N SER A 17 -9.61 -9.62 -13.48
CA SER A 17 -10.21 -9.75 -12.18
C SER A 17 -9.36 -10.58 -11.28
N GLY A 18 -8.23 -11.02 -11.78
CA GLY A 18 -7.47 -12.00 -11.12
C GLY A 18 -7.02 -11.71 -9.74
N PRO A 19 -5.95 -12.28 -9.37
CA PRO A 19 -5.56 -12.33 -8.00
C PRO A 19 -5.21 -10.97 -7.44
N ALA A 20 -5.28 -10.89 -6.17
CA ALA A 20 -4.90 -9.70 -5.48
C ALA A 20 -3.45 -9.39 -5.75
N ALA A 21 -3.08 -8.16 -5.59
CA ALA A 21 -1.71 -7.73 -5.79
C ALA A 21 -0.78 -8.47 -4.85
N PRO A 22 0.46 -8.70 -5.28
CA PRO A 22 1.43 -9.32 -4.40
C PRO A 22 1.68 -8.46 -3.17
N ASP A 23 2.15 -9.11 -2.12
CA ASP A 23 2.42 -8.39 -0.88
C ASP A 23 3.39 -7.23 -1.08
N ALA A 24 4.41 -7.43 -1.90
CA ALA A 24 5.37 -6.36 -2.15
C ALA A 24 4.69 -5.14 -2.77
N ALA A 25 3.82 -5.36 -3.75
CA ALA A 25 3.13 -4.26 -4.40
C ALA A 25 2.20 -3.53 -3.41
N LEU A 26 1.54 -4.28 -2.57
CA LEU A 26 0.66 -3.70 -1.58
C LEU A 26 1.44 -2.87 -0.57
N CYS A 27 2.56 -3.39 -0.10
CA CYS A 27 3.41 -2.66 0.82
C CYS A 27 3.94 -1.38 0.18
N GLN A 28 4.39 -1.46 -1.05
CA GLN A 28 4.92 -0.28 -1.73
C GLN A 28 3.84 0.77 -1.98
N ASP A 29 2.61 0.34 -2.21
CA ASP A 29 1.52 1.30 -2.37
C ASP A 29 1.29 2.06 -1.07
N VAL A 30 1.34 1.38 0.06
CA VAL A 30 1.19 2.05 1.35
C VAL A 30 2.36 3.01 1.59
N VAL A 31 3.56 2.59 1.25
CA VAL A 31 4.74 3.45 1.37
C VAL A 31 4.53 4.74 0.57
N THR A 32 4.10 4.61 -0.67
CA THR A 32 3.89 5.77 -1.52
C THR A 32 2.86 6.71 -0.91
N ARG A 33 1.75 6.15 -0.44
CA ARG A 33 0.69 6.99 0.14
C ARG A 33 1.13 7.67 1.42
N LEU A 34 1.83 6.95 2.28
CA LEU A 34 2.35 7.56 3.50
C LEU A 34 3.34 8.67 3.19
N CYS A 35 4.19 8.44 2.21
CA CYS A 35 5.19 9.44 1.86
C CYS A 35 4.60 10.67 1.19
N GLN A 36 3.42 10.53 0.59
CA GLN A 36 2.71 11.70 0.06
C GLN A 36 2.25 12.62 1.17
N THR A 37 2.16 12.12 2.40
CA THR A 37 1.75 12.93 3.54
C THR A 37 2.92 13.24 4.47
N ALA A 38 4.14 13.00 4.03
CA ALA A 38 5.30 13.20 4.90
C ALA A 38 5.47 14.64 5.36
N SER A 39 4.96 15.59 4.58
CA SER A 39 5.06 17.00 4.98
C SER A 39 3.99 17.39 6.00
N CYS A 40 3.06 16.50 6.30
CA CYS A 40 2.04 16.82 7.29
C CYS A 40 2.65 16.84 8.68
N PRO A 41 2.16 17.71 9.56
CA PRO A 41 2.71 17.78 10.91
C PRO A 41 2.68 16.43 11.62
N GLY A 42 3.81 16.01 12.12
CA GLY A 42 3.91 14.79 12.89
C GLY A 42 3.99 13.51 12.09
N VAL A 43 3.84 13.58 10.79
CA VAL A 43 3.87 12.37 9.96
C VAL A 43 5.29 12.03 9.55
N GLY A 44 5.95 12.95 8.87
CA GLY A 44 7.30 12.68 8.38
C GLY A 44 8.28 12.38 9.50
N SER A 45 8.14 13.08 10.61
CA SER A 45 9.07 12.89 11.73
C SER A 45 8.90 11.50 12.35
N GLN A 46 7.72 10.90 12.22
CA GLN A 46 7.51 9.56 12.74
C GLN A 46 7.97 8.49 11.77
N LEU A 47 8.04 8.82 10.49
CA LEU A 47 8.37 7.82 9.48
C LEU A 47 9.83 7.89 9.04
N ALA A 48 10.21 8.95 8.38
CA ALA A 48 11.55 9.04 7.81
C ALA A 48 12.03 10.48 7.80
N PRO A 49 12.35 11.04 8.96
CA PRO A 49 12.69 12.44 9.04
C PRO A 49 13.95 12.77 8.24
N GLY A 50 13.83 13.76 7.40
CA GLY A 50 14.98 14.28 6.69
C GLY A 50 15.60 13.43 5.64
N LEU A 51 14.94 12.33 5.25
CA LEU A 51 15.48 11.43 4.28
C LEU A 51 14.50 11.21 3.14
N ASP A 52 14.96 10.51 2.11
CA ASP A 52 14.07 10.10 1.04
C ASP A 52 13.07 9.11 1.65
N CYS A 53 11.84 9.52 1.72
CA CYS A 53 10.81 8.77 2.43
C CYS A 53 10.58 7.38 1.84
N GLU A 54 10.33 7.31 0.54
CA GLU A 54 10.02 6.02 -0.06
C GLU A 54 11.19 5.07 0.01
N PHE A 55 12.37 5.55 -0.29
CA PHE A 55 13.54 4.69 -0.23
C PHE A 55 13.76 4.18 1.19
N SER A 56 13.67 5.08 2.16
CA SER A 56 13.90 4.71 3.55
C SER A 56 12.90 3.69 4.05
N LEU A 57 11.64 3.86 3.71
CA LEU A 57 10.63 2.93 4.16
C LEU A 57 10.75 1.58 3.46
N ARG A 58 11.08 1.57 2.18
CA ARG A 58 11.27 0.31 1.48
C ARG A 58 12.47 -0.46 2.03
N GLU A 59 13.55 0.26 2.33
CA GLU A 59 14.74 -0.38 2.89
C GLU A 59 14.45 -0.94 4.29
N ARG A 60 13.77 -0.16 5.09
CA ARG A 60 13.51 -0.56 6.47
C ARG A 60 12.57 -1.76 6.56
N THR A 61 11.56 -1.79 5.71
CA THR A 61 10.57 -2.85 5.75
C THR A 61 10.94 -4.06 4.93
N GLY A 62 11.83 -3.89 3.97
CA GLY A 62 12.17 -4.96 3.05
C GLY A 62 11.21 -5.09 1.90
N CYS A 63 10.19 -4.24 1.79
CA CYS A 63 9.20 -4.43 0.76
C CYS A 63 9.62 -3.93 -0.61
N GLY A 64 10.88 -3.52 -0.74
CA GLY A 64 11.44 -3.30 -2.07
C GLY A 64 11.73 -4.59 -2.80
N ALA A 65 11.81 -5.71 -2.08
CA ALA A 65 12.10 -6.99 -2.69
C ALA A 65 10.82 -7.61 -3.24
N GLU A 66 10.92 -8.24 -4.41
CA GLU A 66 9.75 -8.81 -5.06
C GLU A 66 9.13 -9.96 -4.28
N ASP A 67 9.94 -10.66 -3.52
CA ASP A 67 9.46 -11.80 -2.76
C ASP A 67 9.03 -11.44 -1.34
N PHE A 68 8.91 -10.17 -1.05
CA PHE A 68 8.45 -9.72 0.26
C PHE A 68 7.08 -10.31 0.58
N THR A 69 6.88 -10.77 1.80
CA THR A 69 5.58 -11.23 2.26
C THR A 69 5.30 -10.66 3.64
N PHE A 70 4.03 -10.42 3.92
CA PHE A 70 3.64 -9.95 5.25
C PHE A 70 3.67 -11.12 6.22
N THR A 71 4.09 -10.84 7.42
CA THR A 71 3.99 -11.84 8.48
C THR A 71 3.25 -11.25 9.66
N SER A 72 3.76 -10.18 10.24
CA SER A 72 3.10 -9.52 11.35
C SER A 72 3.41 -8.03 11.23
N PRO A 73 2.41 -7.20 10.98
CA PRO A 73 0.99 -7.53 10.86
C PRO A 73 0.66 -8.30 9.59
N SER A 74 -0.51 -8.91 9.58
CA SER A 74 -0.94 -9.73 8.45
C SER A 74 -1.34 -8.89 7.25
N ARG A 75 -1.45 -9.55 6.10
CA ARG A 75 -1.91 -8.88 4.88
C ARG A 75 -3.29 -8.26 5.08
N GLU A 76 -4.19 -8.96 5.76
CA GLU A 76 -5.53 -8.44 5.98
C GLU A 76 -5.51 -7.18 6.80
N ARG A 77 -4.64 -7.14 7.80
CA ARG A 77 -4.52 -5.95 8.63
C ARG A 77 -3.97 -4.78 7.82
N PHE A 78 -3.02 -5.06 6.93
CA PHE A 78 -2.51 -4.04 6.03
C PHE A 78 -3.60 -3.49 5.11
N LEU A 79 -4.47 -4.36 4.60
CA LEU A 79 -5.57 -3.93 3.75
C LEU A 79 -6.54 -3.04 4.50
N ASP A 80 -6.86 -3.41 5.74
CA ASP A 80 -7.75 -2.59 6.55
C ASP A 80 -7.17 -1.21 6.79
N CYS A 81 -5.89 -1.15 7.10
CA CYS A 81 -5.26 0.14 7.38
C CYS A 81 -5.03 0.97 6.13
N ARG A 82 -4.73 0.30 5.03
CA ARG A 82 -4.56 1.00 3.76
C ARG A 82 -5.85 1.72 3.37
N ALA A 83 -6.99 1.14 3.74
CA ALA A 83 -8.27 1.76 3.40
C ALA A 83 -8.38 3.17 3.97
N LEU A 84 -7.73 3.44 5.09
CA LEU A 84 -7.76 4.79 5.66
C LEU A 84 -7.02 5.80 4.80
N LEU A 85 -6.11 5.33 3.96
CA LEU A 85 -5.34 6.20 3.08
C LEU A 85 -5.97 6.34 1.70
N LEU A 86 -7.10 5.68 1.47
CA LEU A 86 -7.82 5.78 0.21
C LEU A 86 -8.97 6.74 0.41
N ARG A 87 -8.86 7.93 -0.12
CA ARG A 87 -9.88 8.93 0.10
C ARG A 87 -11.20 8.46 -0.46
N ASN A 88 -12.23 8.53 0.38
CA ASN A 88 -13.57 8.13 0.03
C ASN A 88 -13.67 6.67 -0.32
N GLY A 89 -12.75 5.88 0.19
CA GLY A 89 -12.79 4.44 -0.03
C GLY A 89 -12.52 4.00 -1.43
N THR A 90 -11.94 4.85 -2.25
CA THR A 90 -11.67 4.49 -3.62
C THR A 90 -10.18 4.31 -3.81
N THR A 91 -9.82 3.70 -4.93
CA THR A 91 -8.44 3.47 -5.25
C THR A 91 -7.93 4.50 -6.22
N THR A 92 -8.50 5.68 -6.19
CA THR A 92 -8.12 6.69 -7.15
C THR A 92 -6.73 7.18 -6.90
N GLU A 93 -6.24 7.93 -7.82
CA GLU A 93 -4.94 8.50 -7.73
C GLU A 93 -4.88 9.65 -6.75
N ARG A 94 -5.99 10.00 -6.18
CA ARG A 94 -6.03 11.11 -5.26
C ARG A 94 -5.19 10.79 -4.03
N PRO A 95 -4.21 11.59 -3.69
CA PRO A 95 -3.37 11.30 -2.54
C PRO A 95 -4.14 11.47 -1.24
N PRO A 96 -3.74 10.79 -0.18
CA PRO A 96 -4.38 10.96 1.11
C PRO A 96 -4.11 12.36 1.66
N GLY A 97 -5.02 12.83 2.49
CA GLY A 97 -4.83 14.10 3.15
C GLY A 97 -4.17 13.90 4.50
N CYS A 98 -3.86 15.01 5.16
CA CYS A 98 -3.22 14.93 6.46
C CYS A 98 -4.11 14.28 7.51
N GLU A 99 -5.41 14.46 7.41
CA GLU A 99 -6.32 13.79 8.33
C GLU A 99 -6.30 12.28 8.16
N ASP A 100 -6.18 11.84 6.92
CA ASP A 100 -6.13 10.40 6.65
C ASP A 100 -4.88 9.80 7.26
N ALA A 101 -3.75 10.49 7.11
CA ALA A 101 -2.50 10.02 7.67
C ALA A 101 -2.55 10.01 9.20
N SER A 102 -3.13 11.03 9.79
CA SER A 102 -3.25 11.08 11.25
C SER A 102 -4.10 9.93 11.76
N ARG A 103 -5.18 9.64 11.07
CA ARG A 103 -6.05 8.55 11.45
C ARG A 103 -5.32 7.20 11.33
N PHE A 104 -4.57 7.05 10.25
CA PHE A 104 -3.78 5.84 10.05
C PHE A 104 -2.81 5.63 11.23
N LEU A 105 -2.08 6.68 11.59
CA LEU A 105 -1.12 6.58 12.67
C LEU A 105 -1.78 6.30 14.02
N ALA A 106 -2.98 6.81 14.22
CA ALA A 106 -3.68 6.64 15.48
C ALA A 106 -4.38 5.28 15.59
N GLU A 107 -5.00 4.85 14.51
CA GLU A 107 -5.80 3.62 14.54
C GLU A 107 -5.05 2.38 14.14
N CYS A 108 -3.94 2.53 13.43
CA CYS A 108 -3.18 1.40 12.94
C CYS A 108 -1.76 1.42 13.48
N GLN A 109 -1.66 1.47 14.77
CA GLN A 109 -0.34 1.57 15.41
C GLN A 109 0.56 0.40 15.09
N ASP A 110 -0.01 -0.78 14.93
CA ASP A 110 0.76 -1.96 14.57
C ASP A 110 1.34 -1.84 13.17
N VAL A 111 0.54 -1.40 12.22
CA VAL A 111 1.02 -1.22 10.85
C VAL A 111 1.98 -0.02 10.78
N ALA A 112 1.64 1.06 11.47
CA ALA A 112 2.54 2.20 11.53
C ALA A 112 3.89 1.80 12.13
N GLY A 113 3.87 1.00 13.17
CA GLY A 113 5.09 0.51 13.80
C GLY A 113 5.94 -0.31 12.84
N PHE A 114 5.31 -1.07 11.98
CA PHE A 114 6.04 -1.83 10.96
C PHE A 114 6.83 -0.89 10.05
N PHE A 115 6.23 0.23 9.66
CA PHE A 115 6.94 1.17 8.81
C PHE A 115 7.98 1.98 9.59
N GLN A 116 7.76 2.18 10.87
CA GLN A 116 8.68 2.94 11.70
C GLN A 116 9.90 2.12 12.12
N GLU A 117 9.71 0.85 12.38
CA GLU A 117 10.74 0.02 12.97
C GLU A 117 11.18 -1.16 12.10
N GLY A 118 10.40 -1.50 11.10
CA GLY A 118 10.70 -2.66 10.28
C GLY A 118 10.04 -3.91 10.84
N PRO A 119 10.23 -5.02 10.14
CA PRO A 119 9.61 -6.28 10.55
C PRO A 119 10.19 -6.76 11.87
N ARG A 120 9.38 -7.50 12.59
CA ARG A 120 9.79 -8.04 13.88
C ARG A 120 10.10 -9.51 13.81
#